data_230edfdc7fee5632cf5044943c7e87d4
#
_entry.id   230edfdc7fee5632cf5044943c7e87d4
#
_cell.length_a   1.000
_cell.length_b   1.000
_cell.length_c   1.000
_cell.angle_alpha   90.00
_cell.angle_beta   90.00
_cell.angle_gamma   90.00
#
_symmetry.space_group_name_H-M   'P 1'
#
loop_
_entity.id
_entity.type
_entity.pdbx_description
1 polymer ?
#
loop_
_entity_poly.entity_id
_entity_poly.type
_entity_poly.pdbx_seq_one_letter_code
_entity_poly.pdbx_strand_id
1 'polypeptide(L)'
;MTEEKEMWSVDELVAMVDEVQTAEIEYAGKALKIQWCELVEAEEPKMAMPDDSAPSEEQTEYYKQLAGARCLKMIEKANEKSPETTSLNAENWEKLPTTLRWQLSSKILGQTNENFTSG
;
A
#
# COMPACT_ATOMS: atom_id res chain seq x y z
N MET A 1 30.91 -2.57 -23.62
CA MET A 1 29.83 -1.61 -23.66
C MET A 1 29.17 -1.52 -22.28
N THR A 2 29.08 -0.36 -21.78
CA THR A 2 28.44 -0.15 -20.49
C THR A 2 26.95 0.01 -20.68
N GLU A 3 26.19 -0.79 -19.96
CA GLU A 3 24.76 -0.61 -19.98
C GLU A 3 24.41 0.65 -19.22
N GLU A 4 23.70 1.53 -19.85
CA GLU A 4 23.20 2.69 -19.16
C GLU A 4 21.98 2.28 -18.36
N LYS A 5 22.03 2.53 -17.06
CA LYS A 5 20.87 2.34 -16.22
C LYS A 5 19.87 3.43 -16.55
N GLU A 6 18.64 3.04 -16.73
CA GLU A 6 17.57 4.03 -16.83
C GLU A 6 17.50 4.79 -15.54
N MET A 7 17.41 6.08 -15.67
CA MET A 7 17.34 6.95 -14.50
C MET A 7 16.01 7.63 -14.42
N TRP A 8 15.49 7.72 -13.22
CA TRP A 8 14.25 8.46 -12.98
C TRP A 8 14.50 9.95 -13.07
N SER A 9 13.59 10.66 -13.69
CA SER A 9 13.50 12.10 -13.52
C SER A 9 12.55 12.39 -12.36
N VAL A 10 12.68 13.55 -11.76
CA VAL A 10 11.78 13.96 -10.67
C VAL A 10 10.34 14.04 -11.17
N ASP A 11 10.14 14.51 -12.39
CA ASP A 11 8.80 14.60 -12.97
C ASP A 11 8.16 13.25 -13.15
N GLU A 12 8.94 12.25 -13.55
CA GLU A 12 8.45 10.88 -13.68
C GLU A 12 8.05 10.29 -12.33
N LEU A 13 8.85 10.55 -11.30
CA LEU A 13 8.55 10.07 -9.95
C LEU A 13 7.29 10.72 -9.40
N VAL A 14 7.12 12.02 -9.62
CA VAL A 14 5.92 12.72 -9.18
C VAL A 14 4.69 12.19 -9.92
N ALA A 15 4.80 11.96 -11.22
CA ALA A 15 3.70 11.42 -12.01
C ALA A 15 3.33 10.00 -11.58
N MET A 16 4.32 9.19 -11.19
CA MET A 16 4.10 7.83 -10.75
C MET A 16 3.18 7.73 -9.54
N VAL A 17 3.22 8.73 -8.66
CA VAL A 17 2.38 8.74 -7.45
C VAL A 17 0.89 8.72 -7.80
N ASP A 18 0.53 9.26 -8.95
CA ASP A 18 -0.87 9.31 -9.38
C ASP A 18 -1.28 8.13 -10.25
N GLU A 19 -0.37 7.22 -10.57
CA GLU A 19 -0.70 6.05 -11.37
C GLU A 19 -1.42 4.98 -10.56
N VAL A 20 -2.50 4.46 -11.12
CA VAL A 20 -3.24 3.36 -10.48
C VAL A 20 -2.51 2.05 -10.79
N GLN A 21 -2.07 1.39 -9.72
CA GLN A 21 -1.47 0.06 -9.81
C GLN A 21 -2.56 -0.99 -9.63
N THR A 22 -2.42 -2.12 -10.29
CA THR A 22 -3.39 -3.21 -10.15
C THR A 22 -2.67 -4.54 -9.96
N ALA A 23 -3.34 -5.46 -9.29
CA ALA A 23 -2.82 -6.82 -9.11
C ALA A 23 -3.96 -7.77 -8.80
N GLU A 24 -3.71 -9.06 -8.94
CA GLU A 24 -4.64 -10.09 -8.50
C GLU A 24 -3.97 -10.87 -7.39
N ILE A 25 -4.74 -11.18 -6.36
CA ILE A 25 -4.28 -12.09 -5.30
C ILE A 25 -5.25 -13.26 -5.21
N GLU A 26 -4.73 -14.41 -4.79
CA GLU A 26 -5.58 -15.56 -4.54
C GLU A 26 -5.87 -15.67 -3.05
N TYR A 27 -7.12 -15.86 -2.73
CA TYR A 27 -7.57 -16.08 -1.36
C TYR A 27 -8.69 -17.11 -1.36
N ALA A 28 -8.51 -18.16 -0.59
CA ALA A 28 -9.50 -19.24 -0.44
C ALA A 28 -9.94 -19.81 -1.79
N GLY A 29 -9.01 -19.94 -2.73
CA GLY A 29 -9.26 -20.57 -4.03
C GLY A 29 -9.86 -19.66 -5.09
N LYS A 30 -10.02 -18.38 -4.81
CA LYS A 30 -10.54 -17.42 -5.78
C LYS A 30 -9.61 -16.23 -5.89
N ALA A 31 -9.63 -15.59 -7.06
CA ALA A 31 -8.82 -14.41 -7.31
C ALA A 31 -9.57 -13.14 -6.93
N LEU A 32 -8.85 -12.20 -6.32
CA LEU A 32 -9.38 -10.87 -6.03
C LEU A 32 -8.52 -9.84 -6.75
N LYS A 33 -9.15 -8.99 -7.53
CA LYS A 33 -8.44 -7.90 -8.20
C LYS A 33 -8.44 -6.68 -7.29
N ILE A 34 -7.25 -6.09 -7.13
CA ILE A 34 -7.08 -4.92 -6.26
C ILE A 34 -6.39 -3.80 -7.02
N GLN A 35 -6.59 -2.59 -6.56
CA GLN A 35 -5.93 -1.41 -7.10
C GLN A 35 -5.47 -0.50 -5.98
N TRP A 36 -4.39 0.22 -6.20
CA TRP A 36 -3.85 1.17 -5.23
C TRP A 36 -3.00 2.22 -5.94
N CYS A 37 -2.72 3.32 -5.23
CA CYS A 37 -1.77 4.34 -5.68
C CYS A 37 -0.75 4.59 -4.59
N GLU A 38 0.44 5.02 -4.97
CA GLU A 38 1.44 5.45 -4.01
C GLU A 38 0.96 6.72 -3.30
N LEU A 39 1.47 6.95 -2.08
CA LEU A 39 1.13 8.12 -1.30
C LEU A 39 2.32 9.07 -1.24
N VAL A 40 2.03 10.37 -1.26
CA VAL A 40 3.03 11.38 -0.89
C VAL A 40 2.90 11.67 0.60
N GLU A 41 3.88 12.35 1.17
CA GLU A 41 3.94 12.60 2.61
C GLU A 41 2.66 13.20 3.18
N ALA A 42 2.06 14.16 2.46
CA ALA A 42 0.84 14.80 2.92
C ALA A 42 -0.36 13.86 2.97
N GLU A 43 -0.30 12.76 2.24
CA GLU A 43 -1.38 11.77 2.17
C GLU A 43 -1.21 10.61 3.16
N GLU A 44 -0.04 10.50 3.78
CA GLU A 44 0.22 9.43 4.74
C GLU A 44 -0.70 9.53 5.95
N PRO A 45 -1.18 8.39 6.48
CA PRO A 45 -2.01 8.45 7.68
C PRO A 45 -1.21 8.94 8.87
N LYS A 46 -1.83 9.78 9.69
CA LYS A 46 -1.18 10.34 10.86
C LYS A 46 -1.69 9.62 12.09
N MET A 47 -0.79 8.93 12.77
CA MET A 47 -1.11 8.18 13.98
C MET A 47 -0.11 8.56 15.05
N ALA A 48 -0.58 8.59 16.30
CA ALA A 48 0.29 8.88 17.42
C ALA A 48 1.27 7.72 17.65
N MET A 49 2.57 8.03 17.61
CA MET A 49 3.59 7.03 17.90
C MET A 49 3.63 6.70 19.38
N PRO A 50 3.82 5.42 19.73
CA PRO A 50 4.04 5.08 21.14
C PRO A 50 5.41 5.61 21.58
N ASP A 51 5.57 5.79 22.90
CA ASP A 51 6.85 6.21 23.48
C ASP A 51 7.95 5.20 23.18
N ASP A 52 9.19 5.67 23.11
CA ASP A 52 10.34 4.78 22.95
C ASP A 52 10.42 3.76 24.08
N SER A 53 9.90 4.11 25.25
CA SER A 53 9.87 3.22 26.42
C SER A 53 8.68 2.27 26.42
N ALA A 54 7.78 2.37 25.41
CA ALA A 54 6.61 1.50 25.34
C ALA A 54 7.03 0.05 25.11
N PRO A 55 6.24 -0.92 25.64
CA PRO A 55 6.53 -2.33 25.39
C PRO A 55 6.59 -2.65 23.89
N SER A 56 7.41 -3.63 23.52
CA SER A 56 7.57 -4.01 22.12
C SER A 56 6.24 -4.47 21.50
N GLU A 57 5.33 -5.00 22.29
CA GLU A 57 4.01 -5.38 21.82
C GLU A 57 3.20 -4.18 21.35
N GLU A 58 3.27 -3.06 22.07
CA GLU A 58 2.60 -1.83 21.70
C GLU A 58 3.19 -1.25 20.43
N GLN A 59 4.51 -1.28 20.31
CA GLN A 59 5.18 -0.79 19.12
C GLN A 59 4.83 -1.63 17.89
N THR A 60 4.80 -2.94 18.06
CA THR A 60 4.41 -3.86 16.99
C THR A 60 2.98 -3.60 16.53
N GLU A 61 2.07 -3.42 17.50
CA GLU A 61 0.67 -3.14 17.17
C GLU A 61 0.53 -1.81 16.43
N TYR A 62 1.28 -0.80 16.84
CA TYR A 62 1.29 0.48 16.16
C TYR A 62 1.68 0.31 14.68
N TYR A 63 2.77 -0.42 14.40
CA TYR A 63 3.22 -0.61 13.03
C TYR A 63 2.25 -1.42 12.20
N LYS A 64 1.57 -2.40 12.80
CA LYS A 64 0.53 -3.16 12.11
C LYS A 64 -0.64 -2.27 11.73
N GLN A 65 -1.09 -1.43 12.65
CA GLN A 65 -2.18 -0.51 12.39
C GLN A 65 -1.79 0.52 11.34
N LEU A 66 -0.57 1.02 11.39
CA LEU A 66 -0.08 1.97 10.42
C LEU A 66 -0.03 1.35 9.02
N ALA A 67 0.46 0.12 8.90
CA ALA A 67 0.51 -0.58 7.62
C ALA A 67 -0.88 -0.74 7.03
N GLY A 68 -1.86 -1.14 7.84
CA GLY A 68 -3.24 -1.27 7.39
C GLY A 68 -3.84 0.05 6.95
N ALA A 69 -3.59 1.11 7.73
CA ALA A 69 -4.08 2.44 7.41
C ALA A 69 -3.47 2.97 6.10
N ARG A 70 -2.18 2.73 5.89
CA ARG A 70 -1.52 3.12 4.65
C ARG A 70 -2.13 2.40 3.45
N CYS A 71 -2.30 1.08 3.56
CA CYS A 71 -2.89 0.29 2.49
C CYS A 71 -4.28 0.78 2.12
N LEU A 72 -5.10 1.08 3.12
CA LEU A 72 -6.44 1.57 2.86
C LEU A 72 -6.41 2.92 2.15
N LYS A 73 -5.55 3.84 2.57
CA LYS A 73 -5.42 5.13 1.90
C LYS A 73 -4.95 4.98 0.45
N MET A 74 -4.02 4.07 0.22
CA MET A 74 -3.52 3.79 -1.13
C MET A 74 -4.64 3.26 -2.03
N ILE A 75 -5.45 2.36 -1.48
CA ILE A 75 -6.60 1.80 -2.20
C ILE A 75 -7.64 2.89 -2.49
N GLU A 76 -7.95 3.70 -1.50
CA GLU A 76 -8.95 4.75 -1.68
C GLU A 76 -8.51 5.82 -2.67
N LYS A 77 -7.24 6.14 -2.69
CA LYS A 77 -6.69 7.06 -3.70
C LYS A 77 -6.92 6.52 -5.11
N ALA A 78 -6.68 5.22 -5.31
CA ALA A 78 -6.94 4.58 -6.60
C ALA A 78 -8.43 4.58 -6.93
N ASN A 79 -9.29 4.38 -5.93
CA ASN A 79 -10.73 4.40 -6.12
C ASN A 79 -11.24 5.75 -6.59
N GLU A 80 -10.64 6.83 -6.10
CA GLU A 80 -11.00 8.17 -6.56
C GLU A 80 -10.64 8.39 -8.02
N LYS A 81 -9.51 7.81 -8.45
CA LYS A 81 -9.06 7.94 -9.83
C LYS A 81 -9.75 6.97 -10.78
N SER A 82 -10.14 5.82 -10.27
CA SER A 82 -10.78 4.75 -11.06
C SER A 82 -11.97 4.18 -10.32
N PRO A 83 -13.05 4.95 -10.18
CA PRO A 83 -14.20 4.49 -9.39
C PRO A 83 -14.92 3.29 -9.99
N GLU A 84 -14.86 3.12 -11.30
CA GLU A 84 -15.54 2.00 -11.98
C GLU A 84 -14.87 0.65 -11.71
N THR A 85 -13.64 0.65 -11.21
CA THR A 85 -12.91 -0.59 -10.90
C THR A 85 -12.72 -0.79 -9.40
N THR A 86 -13.46 -0.04 -8.59
CA THR A 86 -13.39 -0.14 -7.13
C THR A 86 -13.86 -1.52 -6.66
N SER A 87 -13.00 -2.22 -5.93
CA SER A 87 -13.35 -3.49 -5.31
C SER A 87 -13.33 -3.41 -3.78
N LEU A 88 -12.44 -2.60 -3.23
CA LEU A 88 -12.27 -2.43 -1.79
C LEU A 88 -12.42 -0.96 -1.43
N ASN A 89 -12.98 -0.70 -0.25
CA ASN A 89 -13.10 0.66 0.29
C ASN A 89 -13.03 0.61 1.81
N ALA A 90 -13.12 1.77 2.47
CA ALA A 90 -13.01 1.83 3.92
C ALA A 90 -14.09 1.01 4.63
N GLU A 91 -15.29 1.01 4.08
CA GLU A 91 -16.42 0.30 4.68
C GLU A 91 -16.20 -1.20 4.67
N ASN A 92 -15.81 -1.77 3.54
CA ASN A 92 -15.62 -3.21 3.47
C ASN A 92 -14.26 -3.66 4.02
N TRP A 93 -13.26 -2.78 4.06
CA TRP A 93 -11.95 -3.11 4.62
C TRP A 93 -12.05 -3.61 6.06
N GLU A 94 -12.85 -2.96 6.88
CA GLU A 94 -13.02 -3.34 8.28
C GLU A 94 -13.70 -4.70 8.44
N LYS A 95 -14.46 -5.11 7.44
CA LYS A 95 -15.21 -6.37 7.45
C LYS A 95 -14.45 -7.53 6.83
N LEU A 96 -13.30 -7.29 6.26
CA LEU A 96 -12.49 -8.33 5.63
C LEU A 96 -11.88 -9.27 6.68
N PRO A 97 -11.67 -10.54 6.33
CA PRO A 97 -10.88 -11.42 7.20
C PRO A 97 -9.50 -10.81 7.46
N THR A 98 -9.04 -10.90 8.68
CA THR A 98 -7.75 -10.33 9.08
C THR A 98 -6.61 -10.91 8.24
N THR A 99 -6.66 -12.21 7.98
CA THR A 99 -5.65 -12.87 7.15
C THR A 99 -5.59 -12.28 5.74
N LEU A 100 -6.76 -11.99 5.17
CA LEU A 100 -6.81 -11.36 3.85
C LEU A 100 -6.20 -9.96 3.89
N ARG A 101 -6.50 -9.18 4.93
CA ARG A 101 -5.90 -7.85 5.06
C ARG A 101 -4.38 -7.91 5.15
N TRP A 102 -3.84 -8.93 5.83
CA TRP A 102 -2.40 -9.12 5.90
C TRP A 102 -1.82 -9.45 4.53
N GLN A 103 -2.50 -10.30 3.75
CA GLN A 103 -2.08 -10.60 2.40
C GLN A 103 -2.09 -9.37 1.51
N LEU A 104 -3.13 -8.55 1.62
CA LEU A 104 -3.25 -7.32 0.85
C LEU A 104 -2.13 -6.34 1.21
N SER A 105 -1.89 -6.16 2.50
CA SER A 105 -0.82 -5.28 2.97
C SER A 105 0.54 -5.74 2.47
N SER A 106 0.79 -7.04 2.55
CA SER A 106 2.05 -7.62 2.10
C SER A 106 2.23 -7.44 0.60
N LYS A 107 1.18 -7.65 -0.17
CA LYS A 107 1.24 -7.50 -1.63
C LYS A 107 1.49 -6.06 -2.04
N ILE A 108 0.74 -5.14 -1.47
CA ILE A 108 0.82 -3.72 -1.83
C ILE A 108 2.14 -3.12 -1.36
N LEU A 109 2.48 -3.30 -0.09
CA LEU A 109 3.69 -2.72 0.49
C LEU A 109 4.94 -3.47 0.05
N GLY A 110 4.85 -4.79 -0.08
CA GLY A 110 5.95 -5.61 -0.55
C GLY A 110 6.35 -5.31 -1.97
N GLN A 111 5.38 -5.03 -2.83
CA GLN A 111 5.64 -4.68 -4.22
C GLN A 111 6.41 -3.36 -4.30
N THR A 112 6.03 -2.39 -3.47
CA THR A 112 6.75 -1.12 -3.37
C THR A 112 8.18 -1.34 -2.91
N ASN A 113 8.37 -2.20 -1.91
CA ASN A 113 9.70 -2.53 -1.39
C ASN A 113 10.56 -3.24 -2.44
N GLU A 114 9.99 -4.12 -3.22
CA GLU A 114 10.70 -4.78 -4.30
C GLU A 114 11.29 -3.79 -5.29
N ASN A 115 10.57 -2.75 -5.60
CA ASN A 115 11.04 -1.70 -6.51
C ASN A 115 12.28 -0.99 -5.96
N PHE A 116 12.39 -0.89 -4.64
CA PHE A 116 13.55 -0.27 -4.02
C PHE A 116 14.73 -1.23 -3.88
N THR A 117 14.46 -2.52 -3.71
CA THR A 117 15.52 -3.48 -3.43
C THR A 117 16.10 -4.13 -4.66
N SER A 118 15.44 -4.07 -5.77
CA SER A 118 15.88 -4.69 -7.01
C SER A 118 16.89 -3.84 -7.80
N GLY A 119 17.34 -2.76 -7.21
CA GLY A 119 18.30 -1.85 -7.83
C GLY A 119 19.70 -2.39 -7.95
#